data_cc753d15f86cb2a9108b67c8dc707c5f
#
_entry.id   cc753d15f86cb2a9108b67c8dc707c5f
#
_cell.length_a   1.000
_cell.length_b   1.000
_cell.length_c   1.000
_cell.angle_alpha   90.00
_cell.angle_beta   90.00
_cell.angle_gamma   90.00
#
_symmetry.space_group_name_H-M   'P 1'
#
loop_
_entity.id
_entity.type
_entity.pdbx_description
1 polymer ?
#
loop_
_entity_poly.entity_id
_entity_poly.type
_entity_poly.pdbx_seq_one_letter_code
_entity_poly.pdbx_strand_id
1 'polypeptide(L)'
;PCMILENVCYRRDVMAVLNMVRENIFGEMVHLECGYQHDLREVKFNNGSQAYGGGVEFGDNAFSEAKWRTLHSVHRNGDLYPTHGIGPVAVYTDINRGNRFVSLTSTASKGRGLHDFVVDRGGRDHPNASVDFKLGDVITTVIRTQNEESIIVSHDTNLPRPYSLGFRVQGTNGLWMDINRSLYIQ
;
A
#
# COMPACT_ATOMS: atom_id res chain seq x y z
N PRO A 1 24.05 -11.13 5.60
CA PRO A 1 23.60 -9.76 5.37
C PRO A 1 22.24 -9.75 4.65
N CYS A 2 21.35 -8.84 5.00
CA CYS A 2 20.08 -8.65 4.34
C CYS A 2 20.02 -7.20 3.82
N MET A 3 19.52 -7.02 2.58
CA MET A 3 19.33 -5.69 1.98
C MET A 3 17.90 -5.60 1.45
N ILE A 4 17.21 -4.56 1.83
CA ILE A 4 15.89 -4.23 1.26
C ILE A 4 16.11 -3.28 0.09
N LEU A 5 15.70 -3.75 -1.09
CA LEU A 5 15.69 -2.94 -2.31
C LEU A 5 14.24 -2.56 -2.62
N GLU A 6 13.78 -1.42 -2.11
CA GLU A 6 12.45 -0.93 -2.43
C GLU A 6 12.42 -0.41 -3.87
N ASN A 7 11.92 -1.22 -4.79
CA ASN A 7 11.98 -0.99 -6.23
C ASN A 7 11.20 0.25 -6.69
N VAL A 8 10.16 0.65 -5.96
CA VAL A 8 9.36 1.84 -6.29
C VAL A 8 10.19 3.12 -6.19
N CYS A 9 11.19 3.17 -5.29
CA CYS A 9 12.11 4.30 -5.19
C CYS A 9 12.86 4.58 -6.51
N TYR A 10 12.96 3.59 -7.40
CA TYR A 10 13.72 3.66 -8.66
C TYR A 10 12.83 3.82 -9.91
N ARG A 11 11.53 4.02 -9.75
CA ARG A 11 10.64 4.38 -10.85
C ARG A 11 11.06 5.74 -11.42
N ARG A 12 10.95 5.92 -12.74
CA ARG A 12 11.38 7.15 -13.42
C ARG A 12 10.69 8.41 -12.90
N ASP A 13 9.38 8.33 -12.68
CA ASP A 13 8.58 9.43 -12.13
C ASP A 13 9.00 9.75 -10.68
N VAL A 14 9.15 8.71 -9.83
CA VAL A 14 9.59 8.86 -8.44
C VAL A 14 11.00 9.47 -8.36
N MET A 15 11.92 9.02 -9.21
CA MET A 15 13.28 9.57 -9.29
C MET A 15 13.28 11.04 -9.82
N ALA A 16 12.41 11.34 -10.78
CA ALA A 16 12.25 12.72 -11.26
C ALA A 16 11.76 13.65 -10.15
N VAL A 17 10.73 13.21 -9.40
CA VAL A 17 10.22 13.96 -8.24
C VAL A 17 11.27 14.09 -7.15
N LEU A 18 12.08 13.08 -6.88
CA LEU A 18 13.20 13.18 -5.94
C LEU A 18 14.19 14.29 -6.35
N ASN A 19 14.54 14.37 -7.62
CA ASN A 19 15.41 15.43 -8.11
C ASN A 19 14.77 16.80 -7.94
N MET A 20 13.46 16.93 -8.24
CA MET A 20 12.72 18.18 -8.03
C MET A 20 12.68 18.59 -6.54
N VAL A 21 12.53 17.63 -5.63
CA VAL A 21 12.61 17.89 -4.18
C VAL A 21 14.00 18.40 -3.80
N ARG A 22 15.08 17.76 -4.30
CA ARG A 22 16.47 18.17 -4.05
C ARG A 22 16.82 19.54 -4.58
N GLU A 23 16.23 19.91 -5.72
CA GLU A 23 16.37 21.24 -6.34
C GLU A 23 15.41 22.27 -5.72
N ASN A 24 14.71 21.91 -4.64
CA ASN A 24 13.76 22.78 -3.93
C ASN A 24 12.62 23.34 -4.82
N ILE A 25 12.25 22.64 -5.89
CA ILE A 25 11.19 23.06 -6.82
C ILE A 25 9.82 23.15 -6.11
N PHE A 26 9.54 22.24 -5.17
CA PHE A 26 8.30 22.24 -4.41
C PHE A 26 8.30 23.23 -3.23
N GLY A 27 9.44 23.86 -2.92
CA GLY A 27 9.61 24.65 -1.71
C GLY A 27 9.63 23.75 -0.45
N GLU A 28 9.18 24.28 0.68
CA GLU A 28 9.08 23.52 1.92
C GLU A 28 8.02 22.42 1.81
N MET A 29 8.38 21.16 2.15
CA MET A 29 7.45 20.05 2.14
C MET A 29 6.41 20.19 3.25
N VAL A 30 5.14 20.01 2.93
CA VAL A 30 4.02 20.19 3.86
C VAL A 30 3.21 18.91 4.04
N HIS A 31 2.86 18.26 2.93
CA HIS A 31 1.96 17.10 2.96
C HIS A 31 2.31 16.08 1.88
N LEU A 32 2.29 14.80 2.24
CA LEU A 32 2.51 13.72 1.30
C LEU A 32 1.43 12.63 1.47
N GLU A 33 1.06 11.99 0.36
CA GLU A 33 0.21 10.82 0.37
C GLU A 33 0.92 9.68 -0.37
N CYS A 34 0.67 8.45 0.04
CA CYS A 34 1.21 7.26 -0.60
C CYS A 34 0.41 6.01 -0.18
N GLY A 35 0.74 4.86 -0.73
CA GLY A 35 0.12 3.63 -0.29
C GLY A 35 0.48 2.43 -1.15
N TYR A 36 -0.18 1.32 -0.87
CA TYR A 36 -0.23 0.15 -1.72
C TYR A 36 -1.69 -0.22 -1.96
N GLN A 37 -2.18 0.18 -3.12
CA GLN A 37 -3.57 0.09 -3.51
C GLN A 37 -3.65 -0.78 -4.76
N HIS A 38 -3.89 -2.08 -4.57
CA HIS A 38 -3.79 -3.11 -5.61
C HIS A 38 -4.76 -4.25 -5.32
N ASP A 39 -5.65 -4.57 -6.23
CA ASP A 39 -6.50 -5.75 -6.09
C ASP A 39 -5.64 -7.01 -6.08
N LEU A 40 -5.43 -7.57 -4.90
CA LEU A 40 -4.65 -8.79 -4.70
C LEU A 40 -5.51 -10.02 -4.42
N ARG A 41 -6.82 -9.98 -4.63
CA ARG A 41 -7.68 -11.13 -4.30
C ARG A 41 -7.26 -12.38 -5.06
N GLU A 42 -6.91 -12.24 -6.34
CA GLU A 42 -6.42 -13.37 -7.15
C GLU A 42 -4.98 -13.83 -6.81
N VAL A 43 -4.21 -13.00 -6.10
CA VAL A 43 -2.90 -13.39 -5.54
C VAL A 43 -3.07 -14.05 -4.20
N LYS A 44 -4.04 -13.59 -3.41
CA LYS A 44 -4.34 -14.12 -2.06
C LYS A 44 -5.02 -15.48 -2.09
N PHE A 45 -5.72 -15.80 -3.19
CA PHE A 45 -6.40 -17.07 -3.39
C PHE A 45 -5.95 -17.71 -4.69
N ASN A 46 -5.30 -18.87 -4.59
CA ASN A 46 -4.76 -19.57 -5.76
C ASN A 46 -4.57 -21.07 -5.46
N ASN A 47 -5.21 -21.93 -6.24
CA ASN A 47 -5.08 -23.38 -6.14
C ASN A 47 -4.01 -23.96 -7.08
N GLY A 48 -3.29 -23.13 -7.82
CA GLY A 48 -2.24 -23.56 -8.75
C GLY A 48 -2.73 -23.92 -10.14
N SER A 49 -4.04 -23.80 -10.44
CA SER A 49 -4.55 -24.06 -11.81
C SER A 49 -4.20 -22.97 -12.80
N GLN A 50 -3.86 -21.78 -12.30
CA GLN A 50 -3.46 -20.61 -13.09
C GLN A 50 -2.31 -19.89 -12.39
N ALA A 51 -1.58 -19.06 -13.14
CA ALA A 51 -0.48 -18.26 -12.58
C ALA A 51 -0.98 -17.28 -11.50
N TYR A 52 -2.16 -16.69 -11.71
CA TYR A 52 -2.88 -15.85 -10.76
C TYR A 52 -4.36 -16.24 -10.74
N GLY A 53 -4.96 -16.29 -9.56
CA GLY A 53 -6.34 -16.74 -9.37
C GLY A 53 -6.50 -18.25 -9.52
N GLY A 54 -7.68 -18.70 -9.91
CA GLY A 54 -7.96 -20.11 -10.12
C GLY A 54 -8.39 -20.83 -8.85
N GLY A 55 -9.25 -20.22 -8.04
CA GLY A 55 -9.81 -20.83 -6.84
C GLY A 55 -9.89 -19.88 -5.68
N VAL A 56 -10.18 -20.44 -4.50
CA VAL A 56 -10.30 -19.69 -3.25
C VAL A 56 -9.47 -20.34 -2.13
N GLU A 57 -8.46 -21.11 -2.49
CA GLU A 57 -7.53 -21.78 -1.58
C GLU A 57 -6.46 -20.82 -1.08
N PHE A 58 -6.11 -20.94 0.20
CA PHE A 58 -4.98 -20.29 0.82
C PHE A 58 -4.36 -21.21 1.90
N GLY A 59 -3.17 -20.85 2.39
CA GLY A 59 -2.43 -21.70 3.34
C GLY A 59 -1.81 -22.92 2.65
N ASP A 60 -1.72 -24.02 3.36
CA ASP A 60 -0.99 -25.22 2.90
C ASP A 60 -1.55 -25.81 1.59
N ASN A 61 -2.85 -25.67 1.35
CA ASN A 61 -3.52 -26.19 0.16
C ASN A 61 -3.42 -25.24 -1.05
N ALA A 62 -2.77 -24.11 -0.91
CA ALA A 62 -2.68 -23.08 -1.94
C ALA A 62 -1.38 -23.16 -2.73
N PHE A 63 -1.29 -22.31 -3.76
CA PHE A 63 -0.12 -22.13 -4.60
C PHE A 63 0.49 -20.73 -4.42
N SER A 64 1.83 -20.63 -4.60
CA SER A 64 2.57 -19.37 -4.61
C SER A 64 2.32 -18.51 -3.36
N GLU A 65 2.02 -17.23 -3.53
CA GLU A 65 1.86 -16.27 -2.42
C GLU A 65 0.62 -16.54 -1.56
N ALA A 66 -0.40 -17.19 -2.09
CA ALA A 66 -1.58 -17.56 -1.32
C ALA A 66 -1.27 -18.51 -0.14
N LYS A 67 -0.13 -19.20 -0.17
CA LYS A 67 0.34 -20.03 0.94
C LYS A 67 0.57 -19.25 2.23
N TRP A 68 1.06 -18.02 2.11
CA TRP A 68 1.46 -17.23 3.29
C TRP A 68 0.78 -15.87 3.38
N ARG A 69 0.54 -15.20 2.26
CA ARG A 69 0.04 -13.83 2.23
C ARG A 69 -1.34 -13.71 2.86
N THR A 70 -2.25 -14.63 2.57
CA THR A 70 -3.63 -14.61 3.07
C THR A 70 -3.71 -14.88 4.57
N LEU A 71 -2.78 -15.69 5.11
CA LEU A 71 -2.68 -15.91 6.55
C LEU A 71 -2.42 -14.60 7.32
N HIS A 72 -1.69 -13.66 6.74
CA HIS A 72 -1.57 -12.34 7.35
C HIS A 72 -2.91 -11.59 7.39
N SER A 73 -3.75 -11.74 6.36
CA SER A 73 -5.09 -11.12 6.35
C SER A 73 -6.05 -11.77 7.35
N VAL A 74 -5.86 -13.05 7.68
CA VAL A 74 -6.62 -13.75 8.72
C VAL A 74 -6.22 -13.30 10.12
N HIS A 75 -4.92 -13.09 10.37
CA HIS A 75 -4.41 -12.93 11.74
C HIS A 75 -4.09 -11.48 12.13
N ARG A 76 -4.03 -10.54 11.19
CA ARG A 76 -3.58 -9.17 11.41
C ARG A 76 -4.56 -8.15 10.85
N ASN A 77 -4.63 -7.00 11.51
CA ASN A 77 -5.39 -5.85 11.06
C ASN A 77 -4.49 -4.61 11.07
N GLY A 78 -4.05 -4.18 9.91
CA GLY A 78 -3.11 -3.07 9.73
C GLY A 78 -2.53 -3.05 8.33
N ASP A 79 -1.73 -2.06 7.98
CA ASP A 79 -1.04 -2.03 6.70
C ASP A 79 0.02 -3.15 6.63
N LEU A 80 -0.22 -4.12 5.74
CA LEU A 80 0.65 -5.28 5.56
C LEU A 80 1.76 -5.05 4.53
N TYR A 81 1.73 -3.93 3.80
CA TYR A 81 2.67 -3.66 2.71
C TYR A 81 2.95 -2.15 2.52
N PRO A 82 3.48 -1.46 3.55
CA PRO A 82 3.68 -0.01 3.49
C PRO A 82 4.87 0.41 2.62
N THR A 83 5.81 -0.49 2.32
CA THR A 83 7.14 -0.13 1.79
C THR A 83 7.10 0.57 0.45
N HIS A 84 6.21 0.15 -0.47
CA HIS A 84 6.08 0.77 -1.79
C HIS A 84 5.67 2.25 -1.73
N GLY A 85 4.83 2.60 -0.76
CA GLY A 85 4.43 3.98 -0.54
C GLY A 85 5.46 4.75 0.29
N ILE A 86 5.76 4.21 1.47
CA ILE A 86 6.56 4.95 2.46
C ILE A 86 8.03 5.07 2.08
N GLY A 87 8.58 4.16 1.27
CA GLY A 87 9.98 4.21 0.83
C GLY A 87 10.32 5.52 0.12
N PRO A 88 9.65 5.86 -1.01
CA PRO A 88 9.86 7.14 -1.69
C PRO A 88 9.60 8.35 -0.79
N VAL A 89 8.51 8.34 -0.04
CA VAL A 89 8.13 9.45 0.86
C VAL A 89 9.18 9.69 1.93
N ALA A 90 9.72 8.62 2.52
CA ALA A 90 10.80 8.72 3.51
C ALA A 90 12.10 9.34 2.93
N VAL A 91 12.36 9.09 1.63
CA VAL A 91 13.49 9.70 0.94
C VAL A 91 13.23 11.18 0.63
N TYR A 92 12.01 11.54 0.24
CA TYR A 92 11.63 12.93 -0.03
C TYR A 92 11.66 13.82 1.22
N THR A 93 11.40 13.25 2.37
CA THR A 93 11.33 13.96 3.66
C THR A 93 12.56 13.73 4.55
N ASP A 94 13.65 13.20 4.00
CA ASP A 94 14.93 12.95 4.70
C ASP A 94 14.79 12.16 6.01
N ILE A 95 13.88 11.18 6.06
CA ILE A 95 13.72 10.31 7.24
C ILE A 95 15.04 9.58 7.52
N ASN A 96 15.49 9.62 8.78
CA ASN A 96 16.77 9.16 9.28
C ASN A 96 18.01 9.92 8.73
N ARG A 97 17.78 11.10 8.11
CA ARG A 97 18.83 11.98 7.59
C ARG A 97 18.60 13.44 7.99
N GLY A 98 18.11 13.67 9.21
CA GLY A 98 17.74 14.98 9.74
C GLY A 98 16.27 15.09 10.10
N ASN A 99 15.45 14.13 9.68
CA ASN A 99 14.04 14.02 10.00
C ASN A 99 13.71 12.62 10.55
N ARG A 100 12.54 12.44 11.15
CA ARG A 100 12.04 11.14 11.65
C ARG A 100 10.53 11.12 11.76
N PHE A 101 9.94 9.93 11.73
CA PHE A 101 8.54 9.75 12.13
C PHE A 101 8.41 9.94 13.64
N VAL A 102 7.45 10.75 14.08
CA VAL A 102 7.22 11.08 15.49
C VAL A 102 6.02 10.34 16.03
N SER A 103 4.93 10.31 15.28
CA SER A 103 3.70 9.63 15.69
C SER A 103 2.95 9.09 14.47
N LEU A 104 2.15 8.06 14.70
CA LEU A 104 1.21 7.58 13.73
C LEU A 104 -0.13 7.18 14.38
N THR A 105 -1.20 7.34 13.63
CA THR A 105 -2.53 6.82 13.96
C THR A 105 -3.04 6.06 12.76
N SER A 106 -3.58 4.85 12.98
CA SER A 106 -4.07 4.00 11.92
C SER A 106 -5.51 3.57 12.20
N THR A 107 -6.34 3.59 11.17
CA THR A 107 -7.74 3.17 11.21
C THR A 107 -8.00 2.16 10.10
N ALA A 108 -8.64 1.05 10.45
CA ALA A 108 -9.08 0.04 9.51
C ALA A 108 -10.57 0.17 9.23
N SER A 109 -10.97 0.03 7.98
CA SER A 109 -12.36 -0.18 7.61
C SER A 109 -12.84 -1.58 8.05
N LYS A 110 -14.12 -1.89 7.88
CA LYS A 110 -14.59 -3.28 7.97
C LYS A 110 -13.93 -4.14 6.89
N GLY A 111 -13.72 -5.43 7.17
CA GLY A 111 -13.27 -6.43 6.20
C GLY A 111 -14.47 -7.15 5.58
N ARG A 112 -14.63 -7.12 4.27
CA ARG A 112 -15.68 -7.82 3.51
C ARG A 112 -15.16 -8.43 2.22
N GLY A 113 -14.23 -7.75 1.55
CA GLY A 113 -13.83 -8.09 0.18
C GLY A 113 -13.28 -9.49 0.01
N LEU A 114 -12.50 -10.01 0.98
CA LEU A 114 -11.99 -11.38 0.90
C LEU A 114 -13.08 -12.43 1.14
N HIS A 115 -13.97 -12.20 2.11
CA HIS A 115 -15.09 -13.09 2.35
C HIS A 115 -16.02 -13.17 1.12
N ASP A 116 -16.40 -12.00 0.60
CA ASP A 116 -17.29 -11.94 -0.57
C ASP A 116 -16.66 -12.60 -1.79
N PHE A 117 -15.36 -12.41 -2.02
CA PHE A 117 -14.62 -13.09 -3.08
C PHE A 117 -14.65 -14.62 -2.95
N VAL A 118 -14.50 -15.15 -1.72
CA VAL A 118 -14.59 -16.58 -1.47
C VAL A 118 -16.00 -17.10 -1.74
N VAL A 119 -17.02 -16.39 -1.28
CA VAL A 119 -18.43 -16.79 -1.49
C VAL A 119 -18.81 -16.76 -2.95
N ASP A 120 -18.39 -15.72 -3.68
CA ASP A 120 -18.72 -15.54 -5.11
C ASP A 120 -18.05 -16.59 -5.99
N ARG A 121 -16.82 -16.99 -5.66
CA ARG A 121 -16.02 -17.92 -6.48
C ARG A 121 -16.08 -19.37 -6.01
N GLY A 122 -16.15 -19.61 -4.71
CA GLY A 122 -16.13 -20.93 -4.08
C GLY A 122 -17.50 -21.43 -3.60
N GLY A 123 -18.46 -20.52 -3.45
CA GLY A 123 -19.75 -20.80 -2.87
C GLY A 123 -19.80 -20.67 -1.34
N ARG A 124 -21.00 -20.55 -0.81
CA ARG A 124 -21.24 -20.38 0.64
C ARG A 124 -20.83 -21.59 1.49
N ASP A 125 -20.85 -22.77 0.86
CA ASP A 125 -20.52 -24.04 1.53
C ASP A 125 -19.01 -24.35 1.50
N HIS A 126 -18.21 -23.51 0.85
CA HIS A 126 -16.76 -23.66 0.83
C HIS A 126 -16.17 -23.44 2.23
N PRO A 127 -15.24 -24.29 2.72
CA PRO A 127 -14.66 -24.14 4.06
C PRO A 127 -14.10 -22.73 4.33
N ASN A 128 -13.49 -22.11 3.35
CA ASN A 128 -12.91 -20.77 3.48
C ASN A 128 -13.97 -19.65 3.56
N ALA A 129 -15.24 -19.90 3.25
CA ALA A 129 -16.33 -18.95 3.43
C ALA A 129 -16.65 -18.70 4.92
N SER A 130 -16.26 -19.62 5.81
CA SER A 130 -16.42 -19.46 7.26
C SER A 130 -15.25 -18.75 7.95
N VAL A 131 -14.19 -18.40 7.21
CA VAL A 131 -13.00 -17.77 7.77
C VAL A 131 -13.26 -16.32 8.12
N ASP A 132 -12.89 -15.92 9.33
CA ASP A 132 -12.91 -14.52 9.78
C ASP A 132 -11.60 -13.82 9.36
N PHE A 133 -11.67 -13.03 8.30
CA PHE A 133 -10.56 -12.21 7.86
C PHE A 133 -10.50 -10.93 8.69
N LYS A 134 -9.50 -10.81 9.57
CA LYS A 134 -9.35 -9.67 10.48
C LYS A 134 -8.92 -8.38 9.78
N LEU A 135 -8.24 -8.52 8.63
CA LEU A 135 -7.76 -7.35 7.89
C LEU A 135 -8.93 -6.54 7.36
N GLY A 136 -9.03 -5.27 7.74
CA GLY A 136 -9.93 -4.31 7.12
C GLY A 136 -9.62 -4.17 5.62
N ASP A 137 -10.62 -3.85 4.83
CA ASP A 137 -10.43 -3.75 3.37
C ASP A 137 -9.56 -2.55 3.00
N VAL A 138 -9.71 -1.44 3.72
CA VAL A 138 -8.89 -0.24 3.58
C VAL A 138 -8.31 0.14 4.93
N ILE A 139 -6.99 0.30 4.99
CA ILE A 139 -6.29 0.83 6.15
C ILE A 139 -5.78 2.23 5.79
N THR A 140 -6.09 3.20 6.61
CA THR A 140 -5.59 4.57 6.49
C THR A 140 -4.74 4.91 7.69
N THR A 141 -3.48 5.24 7.44
CA THR A 141 -2.52 5.64 8.48
C THR A 141 -2.10 7.08 8.24
N VAL A 142 -2.18 7.89 9.28
CA VAL A 142 -1.66 9.26 9.29
C VAL A 142 -0.38 9.29 10.13
N ILE A 143 0.70 9.78 9.54
CA ILE A 143 2.00 9.90 10.19
C ILE A 143 2.35 11.39 10.28
N ARG A 144 2.93 11.80 11.40
CA ARG A 144 3.57 13.09 11.59
C ARG A 144 5.08 12.92 11.71
N THR A 145 5.83 13.77 11.01
CA THR A 145 7.28 13.81 11.10
C THR A 145 7.75 14.86 12.10
N GLN A 146 9.05 14.87 12.41
CA GLN A 146 9.65 15.87 13.30
C GLN A 146 9.66 17.26 12.66
N ASN A 147 9.82 17.35 11.34
CA ASN A 147 9.77 18.61 10.60
C ASN A 147 8.33 19.05 10.27
N GLU A 148 7.34 18.41 10.93
CA GLU A 148 5.92 18.76 10.90
C GLU A 148 5.18 18.40 9.59
N GLU A 149 5.80 17.72 8.64
CA GLU A 149 5.06 17.17 7.51
C GLU A 149 4.03 16.14 7.96
N SER A 150 2.87 16.14 7.32
CA SER A 150 1.85 15.10 7.46
C SER A 150 1.92 14.11 6.30
N ILE A 151 1.82 12.82 6.60
CA ILE A 151 1.84 11.76 5.60
C ILE A 151 0.62 10.88 5.76
N ILE A 152 -0.11 10.63 4.67
CA ILE A 152 -1.18 9.63 4.62
C ILE A 152 -0.66 8.40 3.89
N VAL A 153 -0.80 7.23 4.53
CA VAL A 153 -0.48 5.94 3.92
C VAL A 153 -1.75 5.11 3.81
N SER A 154 -2.07 4.65 2.61
CA SER A 154 -3.27 3.86 2.33
C SER A 154 -2.89 2.44 1.89
N HIS A 155 -3.47 1.43 2.55
CA HIS A 155 -3.38 0.03 2.13
C HIS A 155 -4.77 -0.45 1.72
N ASP A 156 -4.91 -0.93 0.48
CA ASP A 156 -6.16 -1.44 -0.09
C ASP A 156 -5.84 -2.58 -1.06
N THR A 157 -6.02 -3.82 -0.59
CA THR A 157 -5.63 -5.03 -1.33
C THR A 157 -6.72 -6.09 -1.39
N ASN A 158 -7.92 -5.80 -0.87
CA ASN A 158 -9.01 -6.75 -0.72
C ASN A 158 -10.23 -6.43 -1.59
N LEU A 159 -10.23 -5.27 -2.24
CA LEU A 159 -11.36 -4.78 -3.03
C LEU A 159 -11.00 -4.67 -4.52
N PRO A 160 -12.01 -4.69 -5.43
CA PRO A 160 -11.79 -4.48 -6.84
C PRO A 160 -11.36 -3.04 -7.11
N ARG A 161 -10.19 -2.87 -7.73
CA ARG A 161 -9.65 -1.57 -8.07
C ARG A 161 -8.52 -1.64 -9.09
N PRO A 162 -8.23 -0.57 -9.84
CA PRO A 162 -6.98 -0.45 -10.58
C PRO A 162 -5.80 -0.25 -9.62
N TYR A 163 -4.60 -0.66 -10.06
CA TYR A 163 -3.36 -0.42 -9.32
C TYR A 163 -3.06 1.07 -9.18
N SER A 164 -2.68 1.49 -7.97
CA SER A 164 -2.18 2.82 -7.68
C SER A 164 -1.28 2.80 -6.44
N LEU A 165 -0.28 3.68 -6.39
CA LEU A 165 0.49 3.98 -5.19
C LEU A 165 0.01 5.26 -4.50
N GLY A 166 -0.91 6.00 -5.13
CA GLY A 166 -1.58 7.16 -4.56
C GLY A 166 -0.66 8.30 -4.19
N PHE A 167 0.49 8.45 -4.88
CA PHE A 167 1.44 9.48 -4.52
C PHE A 167 0.86 10.88 -4.71
N ARG A 168 1.03 11.68 -3.67
CA ARG A 168 0.94 13.12 -3.66
C ARG A 168 2.15 13.68 -2.92
N VAL A 169 2.82 14.64 -3.52
CA VAL A 169 3.94 15.38 -2.92
C VAL A 169 3.60 16.85 -3.01
N GLN A 170 3.41 17.51 -1.89
CA GLN A 170 2.98 18.90 -1.82
C GLN A 170 3.89 19.69 -0.91
N GLY A 171 4.45 20.75 -1.48
CA GLY A 171 5.17 21.78 -0.78
C GLY A 171 4.52 23.15 -0.96
N THR A 172 5.20 24.19 -0.51
CA THR A 172 4.71 25.58 -0.55
C THR A 172 4.65 26.15 -1.96
N ASN A 173 5.46 25.62 -2.90
CA ASN A 173 5.58 26.16 -4.26
C ASN A 173 5.07 25.19 -5.33
N GLY A 174 4.66 23.98 -4.97
CA GLY A 174 4.22 23.03 -5.98
C GLY A 174 3.57 21.77 -5.42
N LEU A 175 2.97 21.02 -6.34
CA LEU A 175 2.26 19.79 -6.10
C LEU A 175 2.53 18.80 -7.24
N TRP A 176 2.84 17.55 -6.88
CA TRP A 176 2.81 16.43 -7.80
C TRP A 176 1.81 15.38 -7.33
N MET A 177 1.03 14.81 -8.26
CA MET A 177 0.09 13.71 -8.03
C MET A 177 0.23 12.66 -9.12
N ASP A 178 0.47 11.39 -8.77
CA ASP A 178 0.59 10.30 -9.75
C ASP A 178 -0.75 9.82 -10.29
N ILE A 179 -1.82 9.88 -9.49
CA ILE A 179 -3.16 9.38 -9.86
C ILE A 179 -3.68 10.05 -11.13
N ASN A 180 -3.54 11.35 -11.23
CA ASN A 180 -3.97 12.14 -12.39
C ASN A 180 -2.81 12.63 -13.25
N ARG A 181 -1.58 12.16 -12.98
CA ARG A 181 -0.34 12.52 -13.69
C ARG A 181 -0.14 14.02 -13.81
N SER A 182 -0.44 14.75 -12.76
CA SER A 182 -0.34 16.21 -12.75
C SER A 182 0.86 16.70 -11.95
N LEU A 183 1.43 17.78 -12.45
CA LEU A 183 2.46 18.58 -11.80
C LEU A 183 2.03 20.05 -11.89
N TYR A 184 2.00 20.72 -10.76
CA TYR A 184 1.75 22.16 -10.66
C TYR A 184 2.90 22.82 -9.93
N ILE A 185 3.47 23.87 -10.53
CA ILE A 185 4.54 24.68 -9.96
C ILE A 185 4.11 26.15 -10.08
N GLN A 186 4.27 26.88 -9.00
CA GLN A 186 3.95 28.31 -8.95
C GLN A 186 5.09 29.15 -9.56
#